data_8f75fd1feaa7eb527d6f0e196c9431ad
#
_entry.id   8f75fd1feaa7eb527d6f0e196c9431ad
#
_cell.length_a   1.000
_cell.length_b   1.000
_cell.length_c   1.000
_cell.angle_alpha   90.00
_cell.angle_beta   90.00
_cell.angle_gamma   90.00
#
_symmetry.space_group_name_H-M   'P 1'
#
loop_
_entity.id
_entity.type
_entity.pdbx_description
1 polymer ?
#
loop_
_entity_poly.entity_id
_entity_poly.type
_entity_poly.pdbx_seq_one_letter_code
_entity_poly.pdbx_strand_id
1 'polypeptide(L)'
;MKRYDFHVKQFMIEEAIVFLGLKERFTIENRMNRQHKIILALFLSALSGFIDILGLFGIGKMFLSFMSGNSTRLAFYLAEGEFLLALPYLFLIASFVFGAFLGDVVKSRFPGEVLLAILTTETFLIFISFMMIFLDIKDEWSYLPLTIAMGLQNTMHIRVDDKIIGRTFFSGVLHSLGTDISQAMQKNKPWGAPLLDLLIWVVAVSGAFLAGILQPNIPTQTLLGLVLIILLLVIVIIIMLNKKQPDFR
;
A
#
# COMPACT_ATOMS: atom_id res chain seq x y z
N MET A 1 7.25 -8.24 43.12
CA MET A 1 5.78 -8.13 43.17
C MET A 1 5.25 -6.83 42.55
N LYS A 2 5.74 -5.64 42.88
CA LYS A 2 5.23 -4.34 42.30
C LYS A 2 5.41 -4.14 40.78
N ARG A 3 6.36 -4.80 40.13
CA ARG A 3 6.65 -4.65 38.68
C ARG A 3 5.71 -5.49 37.81
N TYR A 4 5.21 -6.61 38.33
CA TYR A 4 4.22 -7.47 37.65
C TYR A 4 2.84 -6.81 37.62
N ASP A 5 2.47 -6.09 38.68
CA ASP A 5 1.16 -5.42 38.82
C ASP A 5 1.02 -4.22 37.84
N PHE A 6 2.15 -3.55 37.52
CA PHE A 6 2.16 -2.43 36.58
C PHE A 6 1.91 -2.91 35.14
N HIS A 7 2.57 -3.99 34.71
CA HIS A 7 2.40 -4.53 33.35
C HIS A 7 0.99 -5.14 33.15
N VAL A 8 0.45 -5.78 34.15
CA VAL A 8 -0.93 -6.32 34.08
C VAL A 8 -1.96 -5.19 34.01
N LYS A 9 -1.81 -4.13 34.79
CA LYS A 9 -2.68 -2.94 34.71
C LYS A 9 -2.56 -2.23 33.36
N GLN A 10 -1.37 -2.08 32.83
CA GLN A 10 -1.16 -1.46 31.53
C GLN A 10 -1.76 -2.29 30.41
N PHE A 11 -1.62 -3.61 30.45
CA PHE A 11 -2.25 -4.55 29.51
C PHE A 11 -3.79 -4.49 29.61
N MET A 12 -4.37 -4.50 30.82
CA MET A 12 -5.82 -4.40 31.00
C MET A 12 -6.39 -3.04 30.55
N ILE A 13 -5.63 -1.94 30.71
CA ILE A 13 -6.03 -0.62 30.22
C ILE A 13 -5.96 -0.58 28.68
N GLU A 14 -4.93 -1.14 28.06
CA GLU A 14 -4.83 -1.24 26.60
C GLU A 14 -5.95 -2.12 26.02
N GLU A 15 -6.25 -3.26 26.64
CA GLU A 15 -7.39 -4.12 26.25
C GLU A 15 -8.73 -3.40 26.43
N ALA A 16 -8.92 -2.68 27.52
CA ALA A 16 -10.13 -1.90 27.77
C ALA A 16 -10.29 -0.73 26.77
N ILE A 17 -9.19 -0.06 26.39
CA ILE A 17 -9.18 1.00 25.38
C ILE A 17 -9.53 0.43 24.00
N VAL A 18 -9.03 -0.76 23.66
CA VAL A 18 -9.37 -1.49 22.43
C VAL A 18 -10.83 -1.95 22.47
N PHE A 19 -11.28 -2.56 23.57
CA PHE A 19 -12.65 -3.04 23.75
C PHE A 19 -13.69 -1.90 23.69
N LEU A 20 -13.35 -0.73 24.23
CA LEU A 20 -14.23 0.45 24.19
C LEU A 20 -14.17 1.21 22.85
N GLY A 21 -13.39 0.75 21.88
CA GLY A 21 -13.21 1.41 20.58
C GLY A 21 -12.57 2.80 20.70
N LEU A 22 -11.99 3.16 21.85
CA LEU A 22 -11.41 4.47 22.09
C LEU A 22 -10.08 4.64 21.32
N LYS A 23 -9.32 3.56 21.11
CA LYS A 23 -8.07 3.58 20.33
C LYS A 23 -8.32 3.90 18.85
N GLU A 24 -9.48 3.47 18.31
CA GLU A 24 -9.87 3.77 16.93
C GLU A 24 -10.32 5.23 16.71
N ARG A 25 -10.79 5.91 17.76
CA ARG A 25 -11.30 7.30 17.66
C ARG A 25 -10.22 8.36 17.47
N PHE A 26 -8.96 8.06 17.78
CA PHE A 26 -7.86 9.04 17.77
C PHE A 26 -6.90 8.91 16.60
N THR A 27 -7.13 8.02 15.64
CA THR A 27 -6.26 7.91 14.46
C THR A 27 -6.54 9.05 13.46
N ILE A 28 -5.50 9.54 12.79
CA ILE A 28 -5.61 10.54 11.71
C ILE A 28 -6.61 10.06 10.66
N GLU A 29 -6.64 8.76 10.38
CA GLU A 29 -7.57 8.14 9.44
C GLU A 29 -9.04 8.36 9.84
N ASN A 30 -9.37 8.27 11.13
CA ASN A 30 -10.75 8.49 11.61
C ASN A 30 -11.17 9.96 11.61
N ARG A 31 -10.21 10.89 11.60
CA ARG A 31 -10.46 12.34 11.42
C ARG A 31 -10.69 12.72 9.95
N MET A 32 -10.25 11.89 8.99
CA MET A 32 -10.51 12.14 7.58
C MET A 32 -11.98 11.89 7.24
N ASN A 33 -12.58 12.81 6.47
CA ASN A 33 -13.92 12.60 5.93
C ASN A 33 -13.92 11.47 4.87
N ARG A 34 -15.09 10.92 4.57
CA ARG A 34 -15.27 9.83 3.61
C ARG A 34 -14.64 10.12 2.24
N GLN A 35 -14.78 11.35 1.74
CA GLN A 35 -14.24 11.74 0.43
C GLN A 35 -12.71 11.71 0.41
N HIS A 36 -12.04 12.25 1.44
CA HIS A 36 -10.58 12.23 1.53
C HIS A 36 -10.04 10.79 1.60
N LYS A 37 -10.72 9.89 2.32
CA LYS A 37 -10.36 8.46 2.36
C LYS A 37 -10.43 7.81 0.99
N ILE A 38 -11.51 8.07 0.24
CA ILE A 38 -11.69 7.54 -1.12
C ILE A 38 -10.58 8.09 -2.04
N ILE A 39 -10.34 9.40 -2.03
CA ILE A 39 -9.31 10.03 -2.87
C ILE A 39 -7.93 9.43 -2.58
N LEU A 40 -7.58 9.28 -1.30
CA LEU A 40 -6.31 8.68 -0.91
C LEU A 40 -6.19 7.22 -1.37
N ALA A 41 -7.24 6.43 -1.21
CA ALA A 41 -7.25 5.04 -1.64
C ALA A 41 -7.12 4.91 -3.17
N LEU A 42 -7.80 5.76 -3.93
CA LEU A 42 -7.68 5.82 -5.39
C LEU A 42 -6.27 6.21 -5.81
N PHE A 43 -5.68 7.21 -5.16
CA PHE A 43 -4.30 7.62 -5.41
C PHE A 43 -3.31 6.48 -5.16
N LEU A 44 -3.42 5.77 -4.02
CA LEU A 44 -2.55 4.65 -3.70
C LEU A 44 -2.73 3.46 -4.67
N SER A 45 -3.96 3.25 -5.15
CA SER A 45 -4.23 2.23 -6.17
C SER A 45 -3.59 2.59 -7.51
N ALA A 46 -3.69 3.86 -7.94
CA ALA A 46 -3.00 4.35 -9.14
C ALA A 46 -1.47 4.22 -9.01
N LEU A 47 -0.93 4.60 -7.86
CA LEU A 47 0.51 4.51 -7.56
C LEU A 47 1.00 3.07 -7.65
N SER A 48 0.27 2.11 -7.09
CA SER A 48 0.61 0.70 -7.17
C SER A 48 0.68 0.19 -8.61
N GLY A 49 -0.35 0.49 -9.44
CA GLY A 49 -0.34 0.14 -10.85
C GLY A 49 0.82 0.81 -11.61
N PHE A 50 1.10 2.07 -11.31
CA PHE A 50 2.22 2.82 -11.90
C PHE A 50 3.56 2.15 -11.56
N ILE A 51 3.81 1.83 -10.29
CA ILE A 51 5.06 1.20 -9.82
C ILE A 51 5.23 -0.21 -10.40
N ASP A 52 4.15 -0.98 -10.57
CA ASP A 52 4.23 -2.31 -11.21
C ASP A 52 4.77 -2.24 -12.64
N ILE A 53 4.38 -1.23 -13.40
CA ILE A 53 4.89 -1.01 -14.76
C ILE A 53 6.38 -0.64 -14.75
N LEU A 54 6.85 0.16 -13.77
CA LEU A 54 8.28 0.44 -13.63
C LEU A 54 9.08 -0.86 -13.41
N GLY A 55 8.56 -1.79 -12.61
CA GLY A 55 9.14 -3.12 -12.44
C GLY A 55 9.15 -3.94 -13.74
N LEU A 56 8.03 -3.93 -14.47
CA LEU A 56 7.92 -4.65 -15.75
C LEU A 56 8.97 -4.21 -16.79
N PHE A 57 9.26 -2.92 -16.86
CA PHE A 57 10.27 -2.37 -17.78
C PHE A 57 11.69 -2.48 -17.21
N GLY A 58 11.86 -2.31 -15.90
CA GLY A 58 13.17 -2.18 -15.25
C GLY A 58 13.87 -3.50 -14.94
N ILE A 59 13.11 -4.55 -14.56
CA ILE A 59 13.67 -5.81 -14.04
C ILE A 59 13.08 -7.06 -14.73
N GLY A 60 13.06 -7.05 -16.07
CA GLY A 60 12.78 -8.29 -16.79
C GLY A 60 11.34 -8.83 -16.66
N LYS A 61 10.34 -7.94 -16.69
CA LYS A 61 8.91 -8.28 -16.63
C LYS A 61 8.43 -8.81 -15.27
N MET A 62 9.03 -8.35 -14.17
CA MET A 62 8.61 -8.66 -12.81
C MET A 62 7.67 -7.60 -12.25
N PHE A 63 6.77 -8.00 -11.36
CA PHE A 63 5.86 -7.09 -10.68
C PHE A 63 6.42 -6.71 -9.31
N LEU A 64 6.15 -5.49 -8.86
CA LEU A 64 6.58 -4.99 -7.55
C LEU A 64 5.48 -5.09 -6.48
N SER A 65 4.21 -5.13 -6.90
CA SER A 65 3.05 -5.30 -6.01
C SER A 65 2.24 -6.57 -6.28
N PHE A 66 2.24 -7.09 -7.51
CA PHE A 66 1.44 -8.23 -7.92
C PHE A 66 2.16 -9.58 -7.66
N MET A 67 2.21 -9.99 -6.39
CA MET A 67 2.98 -11.16 -5.96
C MET A 67 2.43 -12.50 -6.46
N SER A 68 1.14 -12.61 -6.81
CA SER A 68 0.60 -13.84 -7.41
C SER A 68 1.22 -14.13 -8.78
N GLY A 69 1.45 -13.10 -9.60
CA GLY A 69 2.17 -13.24 -10.87
C GLY A 69 3.62 -13.68 -10.69
N ASN A 70 4.32 -13.07 -9.71
CA ASN A 70 5.69 -13.46 -9.37
C ASN A 70 5.76 -14.89 -8.82
N SER A 71 4.82 -15.31 -7.98
CA SER A 71 4.75 -16.68 -7.45
C SER A 71 4.53 -17.71 -8.56
N THR A 72 3.68 -17.42 -9.53
CA THR A 72 3.46 -18.30 -10.68
C THR A 72 4.73 -18.44 -11.53
N ARG A 73 5.46 -17.34 -11.78
CA ARG A 73 6.72 -17.37 -12.52
C ARG A 73 7.84 -18.07 -11.76
N LEU A 74 7.93 -17.87 -10.44
CA LEU A 74 8.83 -18.62 -9.57
C LEU A 74 8.62 -20.13 -9.76
N ALA A 75 7.36 -20.58 -9.62
CA ALA A 75 7.03 -22.00 -9.78
C ALA A 75 7.35 -22.52 -11.18
N PHE A 76 7.08 -21.74 -12.23
CA PHE A 76 7.41 -22.10 -13.62
C PHE A 76 8.90 -22.32 -13.81
N TYR A 77 9.77 -21.38 -13.41
CA TYR A 77 11.21 -21.53 -13.56
C TYR A 77 11.80 -22.66 -12.70
N LEU A 78 11.25 -22.91 -11.51
CA LEU A 78 11.63 -24.06 -10.70
C LEU A 78 11.28 -25.39 -11.38
N ALA A 79 10.12 -25.48 -12.04
CA ALA A 79 9.69 -26.67 -12.76
C ALA A 79 10.55 -26.95 -14.02
N GLU A 80 11.03 -25.90 -14.69
CA GLU A 80 11.96 -25.99 -15.82
C GLU A 80 13.41 -26.27 -15.39
N GLY A 81 13.71 -26.30 -14.08
CA GLY A 81 15.07 -26.47 -13.55
C GLY A 81 15.94 -25.21 -13.64
N GLU A 82 15.37 -24.07 -13.99
CA GLU A 82 16.04 -22.79 -14.19
C GLU A 82 16.15 -22.02 -12.86
N PHE A 83 16.89 -22.58 -11.89
CA PHE A 83 16.97 -22.05 -10.52
C PHE A 83 17.49 -20.60 -10.46
N LEU A 84 18.45 -20.23 -11.32
CA LEU A 84 19.00 -18.88 -11.35
C LEU A 84 17.95 -17.85 -11.81
N LEU A 85 17.06 -18.21 -12.74
CA LEU A 85 15.98 -17.36 -13.20
C LEU A 85 14.82 -17.29 -12.18
N ALA A 86 14.72 -18.28 -11.29
CA ALA A 86 13.73 -18.30 -10.21
C ALA A 86 14.10 -17.36 -9.05
N LEU A 87 15.41 -17.17 -8.76
CA LEU A 87 15.90 -16.41 -7.61
C LEU A 87 15.38 -14.97 -7.51
N PRO A 88 15.38 -14.15 -8.57
CA PRO A 88 14.85 -12.77 -8.49
C PRO A 88 13.39 -12.73 -8.03
N TYR A 89 12.53 -13.65 -8.48
CA TYR A 89 11.14 -13.74 -8.05
C TYR A 89 11.02 -14.09 -6.57
N LEU A 90 11.88 -14.99 -6.07
CA LEU A 90 11.93 -15.33 -4.65
C LEU A 90 12.31 -14.11 -3.80
N PHE A 91 13.32 -13.35 -4.23
CA PHE A 91 13.73 -12.12 -3.52
C PHE A 91 12.66 -11.05 -3.53
N LEU A 92 11.93 -10.86 -4.63
CA LEU A 92 10.80 -9.93 -4.69
C LEU A 92 9.68 -10.35 -3.71
N ILE A 93 9.30 -11.63 -3.72
CA ILE A 93 8.29 -12.15 -2.80
C ILE A 93 8.73 -11.98 -1.35
N ALA A 94 9.97 -12.33 -1.02
CA ALA A 94 10.53 -12.16 0.32
C ALA A 94 10.57 -10.67 0.74
N SER A 95 10.95 -9.77 -0.16
CA SER A 95 10.96 -8.31 0.06
C SER A 95 9.56 -7.76 0.31
N PHE A 96 8.55 -8.22 -0.43
CA PHE A 96 7.17 -7.86 -0.21
C PHE A 96 6.66 -8.32 1.17
N VAL A 97 6.96 -9.57 1.55
CA VAL A 97 6.62 -10.11 2.88
C VAL A 97 7.32 -9.31 3.97
N PHE A 98 8.60 -8.97 3.78
CA PHE A 98 9.32 -8.11 4.71
C PHE A 98 8.70 -6.70 4.80
N GLY A 99 8.24 -6.15 3.68
CA GLY A 99 7.50 -4.89 3.65
C GLY A 99 6.21 -4.94 4.46
N ALA A 100 5.43 -6.01 4.31
CA ALA A 100 4.22 -6.22 5.10
C ALA A 100 4.52 -6.36 6.59
N PHE A 101 5.57 -7.10 6.96
CA PHE A 101 6.06 -7.19 8.33
C PHE A 101 6.47 -5.81 8.88
N LEU A 102 7.27 -5.04 8.13
CA LEU A 102 7.69 -3.70 8.50
C LEU A 102 6.48 -2.77 8.69
N GLY A 103 5.48 -2.86 7.83
CA GLY A 103 4.24 -2.08 7.93
C GLY A 103 3.46 -2.36 9.22
N ASP A 104 3.39 -3.63 9.64
CA ASP A 104 2.74 -3.98 10.91
C ASP A 104 3.55 -3.49 12.13
N VAL A 105 4.87 -3.55 12.07
CA VAL A 105 5.76 -2.96 13.09
C VAL A 105 5.56 -1.44 13.18
N VAL A 106 5.53 -0.73 12.05
CA VAL A 106 5.27 0.72 11.99
C VAL A 106 3.89 1.04 12.57
N LYS A 107 2.86 0.29 12.20
CA LYS A 107 1.50 0.42 12.72
C LYS A 107 1.44 0.25 14.24
N SER A 108 2.13 -0.74 14.79
CA SER A 108 2.18 -0.98 16.24
C SER A 108 2.95 0.10 16.99
N ARG A 109 3.98 0.70 16.36
CA ARG A 109 4.82 1.72 16.97
C ARG A 109 4.16 3.12 16.98
N PHE A 110 3.33 3.41 15.99
CA PHE A 110 2.69 4.71 15.80
C PHE A 110 1.15 4.60 15.71
N PRO A 111 0.47 4.08 16.75
CA PRO A 111 -0.97 3.75 16.68
C PRO A 111 -1.88 4.97 16.44
N GLY A 112 -1.43 6.19 16.78
CA GLY A 112 -2.19 7.43 16.55
C GLY A 112 -1.98 8.05 15.15
N GLU A 113 -0.91 7.69 14.46
CA GLU A 113 -0.46 8.31 13.22
C GLU A 113 -0.10 7.27 12.13
N VAL A 114 -0.77 6.13 12.15
CA VAL A 114 -0.47 4.97 11.28
C VAL A 114 -0.34 5.37 9.83
N LEU A 115 -1.31 6.13 9.31
CA LEU A 115 -1.33 6.57 7.92
C LEU A 115 -0.09 7.39 7.55
N LEU A 116 0.24 8.39 8.38
CA LEU A 116 1.39 9.27 8.14
C LEU A 116 2.70 8.50 8.26
N ALA A 117 2.83 7.63 9.27
CA ALA A 117 4.02 6.82 9.49
C ALA A 117 4.26 5.86 8.33
N ILE A 118 3.22 5.18 7.81
CA ILE A 118 3.34 4.29 6.65
C ILE A 118 3.71 5.08 5.40
N LEU A 119 3.02 6.19 5.08
CA LEU A 119 3.33 7.01 3.90
C LEU A 119 4.74 7.59 3.95
N THR A 120 5.22 8.00 5.12
CA THR A 120 6.59 8.51 5.30
C THR A 120 7.62 7.39 5.08
N THR A 121 7.39 6.21 5.64
CA THR A 121 8.27 5.05 5.45
C THR A 121 8.26 4.58 3.99
N GLU A 122 7.10 4.54 3.35
CA GLU A 122 6.95 4.23 1.93
C GLU A 122 7.73 5.22 1.06
N THR A 123 7.57 6.53 1.31
CA THR A 123 8.30 7.59 0.59
C THR A 123 9.81 7.43 0.77
N PHE A 124 10.27 7.09 1.96
CA PHE A 124 11.69 6.85 2.23
C PHE A 124 12.23 5.62 1.46
N LEU A 125 11.47 4.52 1.40
CA LEU A 125 11.86 3.33 0.63
C LEU A 125 11.91 3.62 -0.88
N ILE A 126 10.94 4.38 -1.39
CA ILE A 126 10.94 4.83 -2.79
C ILE A 126 12.13 5.75 -3.07
N PHE A 127 12.50 6.62 -2.12
CA PHE A 127 13.69 7.47 -2.21
C PHE A 127 14.99 6.65 -2.25
N ILE A 128 15.10 5.58 -1.47
CA ILE A 128 16.26 4.67 -1.54
C ILE A 128 16.37 4.07 -2.95
N SER A 129 15.28 3.55 -3.50
CA SER A 129 15.26 2.99 -4.84
C SER A 129 15.61 4.04 -5.91
N PHE A 130 15.04 5.26 -5.79
CA PHE A 130 15.39 6.39 -6.63
C PHE A 130 16.90 6.68 -6.60
N MET A 131 17.50 6.74 -5.41
CA MET A 131 18.94 6.99 -5.26
C MET A 131 19.79 5.86 -5.85
N MET A 132 19.41 4.60 -5.66
CA MET A 132 20.12 3.46 -6.23
C MET A 132 20.12 3.53 -7.77
N ILE A 133 18.95 3.80 -8.37
CA ILE A 133 18.83 3.93 -9.84
C ILE A 133 19.54 5.18 -10.36
N PHE A 134 19.47 6.29 -9.63
CA PHE A 134 20.16 7.55 -9.97
C PHE A 134 21.68 7.39 -9.96
N LEU A 135 22.23 6.60 -9.03
CA LEU A 135 23.65 6.26 -8.93
C LEU A 135 24.09 5.15 -9.90
N ASP A 136 23.22 4.79 -10.85
CA ASP A 136 23.47 3.79 -11.90
C ASP A 136 23.73 2.37 -11.34
N ILE A 137 23.19 2.06 -10.18
CA ILE A 137 23.11 0.69 -9.66
C ILE A 137 22.02 -0.01 -10.49
N LYS A 138 22.40 -0.56 -11.66
CA LYS A 138 21.47 -1.11 -12.67
C LYS A 138 21.01 -2.54 -12.39
N ASP A 139 21.14 -3.02 -11.18
CA ASP A 139 20.76 -4.37 -10.81
C ASP A 139 19.31 -4.44 -10.34
N GLU A 140 18.73 -5.62 -10.41
CA GLU A 140 17.41 -5.98 -9.87
C GLU A 140 17.25 -5.53 -8.39
N TRP A 141 18.35 -5.44 -7.66
CA TRP A 141 18.43 -4.99 -6.27
C TRP A 141 17.93 -3.56 -6.05
N SER A 142 18.07 -2.67 -7.04
CA SER A 142 17.59 -1.28 -6.93
C SER A 142 16.05 -1.16 -6.85
N TYR A 143 15.32 -2.23 -7.22
CA TYR A 143 13.86 -2.30 -7.15
C TYR A 143 13.33 -2.99 -5.88
N LEU A 144 14.19 -3.65 -5.10
CA LEU A 144 13.76 -4.28 -3.85
C LEU A 144 13.14 -3.30 -2.83
N PRO A 145 13.68 -2.07 -2.64
CA PRO A 145 13.03 -1.10 -1.76
C PRO A 145 11.63 -0.71 -2.24
N LEU A 146 11.36 -0.65 -3.56
CA LEU A 146 10.02 -0.43 -4.09
C LEU A 146 9.08 -1.58 -3.73
N THR A 147 9.57 -2.82 -3.85
CA THR A 147 8.77 -4.00 -3.49
C THR A 147 8.47 -4.03 -1.98
N ILE A 148 9.43 -3.66 -1.14
CA ILE A 148 9.22 -3.49 0.31
C ILE A 148 8.16 -2.40 0.56
N ALA A 149 8.24 -1.26 -0.14
CA ALA A 149 7.26 -0.18 -0.04
C ALA A 149 5.85 -0.65 -0.41
N MET A 150 5.70 -1.45 -1.46
CA MET A 150 4.39 -2.00 -1.87
C MET A 150 3.84 -3.00 -0.86
N GLY A 151 4.69 -3.84 -0.26
CA GLY A 151 4.29 -4.73 0.84
C GLY A 151 3.83 -3.94 2.07
N LEU A 152 4.58 -2.90 2.44
CA LEU A 152 4.26 -1.99 3.52
C LEU A 152 2.94 -1.24 3.26
N GLN A 153 2.71 -0.71 2.04
CA GLN A 153 1.48 -0.03 1.65
C GLN A 153 0.25 -0.94 1.86
N ASN A 154 0.36 -2.24 1.61
CA ASN A 154 -0.75 -3.19 1.82
C ASN A 154 -1.18 -3.34 3.28
N THR A 155 -0.40 -2.89 4.25
CA THR A 155 -0.82 -2.87 5.66
C THR A 155 -1.71 -1.67 6.00
N MET A 156 -1.82 -0.70 5.09
CA MET A 156 -2.75 0.42 5.22
C MET A 156 -4.20 -0.07 5.03
N HIS A 157 -4.99 0.05 6.08
CA HIS A 157 -6.39 -0.37 6.09
C HIS A 157 -7.29 0.88 6.11
N ILE A 158 -7.43 1.55 4.96
CA ILE A 158 -8.34 2.69 4.85
C ILE A 158 -9.78 2.15 4.84
N ARG A 159 -10.54 2.47 5.90
CA ARG A 159 -11.93 2.06 6.00
C ARG A 159 -12.84 3.13 5.41
N VAL A 160 -13.65 2.74 4.44
CA VAL A 160 -14.75 3.56 3.91
C VAL A 160 -16.02 2.73 4.02
N ASP A 161 -16.95 3.21 4.83
CA ASP A 161 -18.13 2.47 5.24
C ASP A 161 -17.71 1.09 5.82
N ASP A 162 -18.26 -0.02 5.34
CA ASP A 162 -17.92 -1.39 5.79
C ASP A 162 -16.77 -2.03 5.00
N LYS A 163 -16.10 -1.27 4.13
CA LYS A 163 -15.04 -1.79 3.26
C LYS A 163 -13.65 -1.29 3.67
N ILE A 164 -12.68 -2.18 3.54
CA ILE A 164 -11.26 -1.82 3.59
C ILE A 164 -10.80 -1.62 2.15
N ILE A 165 -10.35 -0.41 1.84
CA ILE A 165 -9.84 0.00 0.54
C ILE A 165 -8.38 0.43 0.63
N GLY A 166 -7.70 0.63 -0.52
CA GLY A 166 -6.29 1.03 -0.56
C GLY A 166 -5.29 -0.13 -0.59
N ARG A 167 -5.77 -1.36 -0.81
CA ARG A 167 -4.90 -2.52 -1.03
C ARG A 167 -4.53 -2.63 -2.51
N THR A 168 -3.27 -3.01 -2.79
CA THR A 168 -2.79 -3.28 -4.16
C THR A 168 -3.29 -4.62 -4.73
N PHE A 169 -4.27 -5.24 -4.08
CA PHE A 169 -4.75 -6.58 -4.39
C PHE A 169 -5.88 -6.55 -5.42
N PHE A 170 -5.52 -6.39 -6.70
CA PHE A 170 -6.49 -6.20 -7.80
C PHE A 170 -7.45 -7.37 -8.00
N SER A 171 -6.99 -8.61 -7.86
CA SER A 171 -7.88 -9.79 -7.94
C SER A 171 -8.93 -9.78 -6.84
N GLY A 172 -8.57 -9.32 -5.62
CA GLY A 172 -9.52 -9.16 -4.51
C GLY A 172 -10.54 -8.07 -4.78
N VAL A 173 -10.14 -6.96 -5.42
CA VAL A 173 -11.05 -5.88 -5.82
C VAL A 173 -12.05 -6.37 -6.87
N LEU A 174 -11.60 -7.11 -7.89
CA LEU A 174 -12.48 -7.72 -8.90
C LEU A 174 -13.43 -8.77 -8.31
N HIS A 175 -12.95 -9.56 -7.36
CA HIS A 175 -13.81 -10.50 -6.62
C HIS A 175 -14.88 -9.73 -5.81
N SER A 176 -14.49 -8.70 -5.07
CA SER A 176 -15.42 -7.82 -4.34
C SER A 176 -16.43 -7.17 -5.27
N LEU A 177 -16.01 -6.67 -6.44
CA LEU A 177 -16.89 -6.11 -7.45
C LEU A 177 -17.98 -7.11 -7.84
N GLY A 178 -17.62 -8.36 -8.17
CA GLY A 178 -18.58 -9.40 -8.56
C GLY A 178 -19.58 -9.72 -7.44
N THR A 179 -19.08 -9.88 -6.21
CA THR A 179 -19.95 -10.18 -5.04
C THR A 179 -20.84 -9.00 -4.69
N ASP A 180 -20.35 -7.76 -4.79
CA ASP A 180 -21.12 -6.57 -4.47
C ASP A 180 -22.19 -6.24 -5.52
N ILE A 181 -21.95 -6.53 -6.79
CA ILE A 181 -22.98 -6.48 -7.84
C ILE A 181 -24.11 -7.44 -7.48
N SER A 182 -23.80 -8.70 -7.14
CA SER A 182 -24.80 -9.68 -6.73
C SER A 182 -25.62 -9.22 -5.52
N GLN A 183 -24.96 -8.67 -4.49
CA GLN A 183 -25.64 -8.17 -3.31
C GLN A 183 -26.46 -6.90 -3.56
N ALA A 184 -26.02 -6.02 -4.47
CA ALA A 184 -26.78 -4.85 -4.87
C ALA A 184 -28.04 -5.23 -5.67
N MET A 185 -27.96 -6.24 -6.56
CA MET A 185 -29.11 -6.80 -7.25
C MET A 185 -30.15 -7.40 -6.29
N GLN A 186 -29.67 -8.05 -5.21
CA GLN A 186 -30.53 -8.58 -4.15
C GLN A 186 -31.02 -7.51 -3.15
N LYS A 187 -30.68 -6.24 -3.36
CA LYS A 187 -31.00 -5.10 -2.48
C LYS A 187 -30.39 -5.21 -1.06
N ASN A 188 -29.39 -6.05 -0.86
CA ASN A 188 -28.67 -6.21 0.40
C ASN A 188 -27.59 -5.15 0.62
N LYS A 189 -27.12 -4.50 -0.49
CA LYS A 189 -26.14 -3.42 -0.46
C LYS A 189 -26.51 -2.29 -1.41
N PRO A 190 -26.06 -1.05 -1.16
CA PRO A 190 -26.25 0.06 -2.10
C PRO A 190 -25.34 -0.11 -3.33
N TRP A 191 -25.78 0.36 -4.50
CA TRP A 191 -24.99 0.36 -5.74
C TRP A 191 -23.68 1.15 -5.67
N GLY A 192 -23.53 2.02 -4.68
CA GLY A 192 -22.26 2.70 -4.41
C GLY A 192 -21.11 1.77 -4.05
N ALA A 193 -21.38 0.57 -3.53
CA ALA A 193 -20.35 -0.39 -3.16
C ALA A 193 -19.64 -1.01 -4.38
N PRO A 194 -20.34 -1.62 -5.37
CA PRO A 194 -19.68 -2.11 -6.58
C PRO A 194 -19.09 -0.98 -7.43
N LEU A 195 -19.70 0.21 -7.44
CA LEU A 195 -19.14 1.36 -8.17
C LEU A 195 -17.79 1.78 -7.61
N LEU A 196 -17.61 1.74 -6.29
CA LEU A 196 -16.32 2.04 -5.65
C LEU A 196 -15.25 1.00 -6.03
N ASP A 197 -15.59 -0.30 -6.04
CA ASP A 197 -14.66 -1.35 -6.44
C ASP A 197 -14.23 -1.19 -7.92
N LEU A 198 -15.20 -0.93 -8.79
CA LEU A 198 -14.92 -0.66 -10.20
C LEU A 198 -13.99 0.56 -10.36
N LEU A 199 -14.27 1.63 -9.64
CA LEU A 199 -13.47 2.85 -9.69
C LEU A 199 -12.02 2.60 -9.21
N ILE A 200 -11.83 1.85 -8.12
CA ILE A 200 -10.49 1.48 -7.61
C ILE A 200 -9.73 0.70 -8.68
N TRP A 201 -10.37 -0.29 -9.31
CA TRP A 201 -9.74 -1.09 -10.35
C TRP A 201 -9.40 -0.26 -11.59
N VAL A 202 -10.33 0.56 -12.08
CA VAL A 202 -10.12 1.44 -13.25
C VAL A 202 -8.95 2.40 -13.00
N VAL A 203 -8.90 3.02 -11.82
CA VAL A 203 -7.85 3.97 -11.46
C VAL A 203 -6.48 3.28 -11.33
N ALA A 204 -6.44 2.06 -10.80
CA ALA A 204 -5.21 1.26 -10.75
C ALA A 204 -4.69 0.92 -12.16
N VAL A 205 -5.59 0.48 -13.06
CA VAL A 205 -5.25 0.22 -14.47
C VAL A 205 -4.83 1.50 -15.18
N SER A 206 -5.45 2.64 -14.86
CA SER A 206 -5.07 3.95 -15.43
C SER A 206 -3.67 4.38 -14.99
N GLY A 207 -3.30 4.11 -13.72
CA GLY A 207 -1.93 4.34 -13.23
C GLY A 207 -0.90 3.49 -13.98
N ALA A 208 -1.19 2.20 -14.16
CA ALA A 208 -0.37 1.30 -14.96
C ALA A 208 -0.26 1.75 -16.43
N PHE A 209 -1.38 2.11 -17.04
CA PHE A 209 -1.43 2.61 -18.42
C PHE A 209 -0.60 3.89 -18.60
N LEU A 210 -0.72 4.84 -17.67
CA LEU A 210 0.07 6.07 -17.69
C LEU A 210 1.56 5.78 -17.63
N ALA A 211 2.00 4.92 -16.72
CA ALA A 211 3.40 4.51 -16.64
C ALA A 211 3.86 3.81 -17.92
N GLY A 212 3.02 2.96 -18.52
CA GLY A 212 3.32 2.28 -19.78
C GLY A 212 3.56 3.22 -20.97
N ILE A 213 2.85 4.35 -21.01
CA ILE A 213 3.07 5.39 -22.04
C ILE A 213 4.33 6.20 -21.74
N LEU A 214 4.58 6.53 -20.48
CA LEU A 214 5.68 7.42 -20.10
C LEU A 214 7.03 6.71 -20.10
N GLN A 215 7.10 5.48 -19.60
CA GLN A 215 8.32 4.73 -19.37
C GLN A 215 9.23 4.57 -20.62
N PRO A 216 8.72 4.35 -21.84
CA PRO A 216 9.59 4.25 -23.03
C PRO A 216 10.33 5.53 -23.37
N ASN A 217 9.82 6.70 -22.95
CA ASN A 217 10.33 8.01 -23.31
C ASN A 217 10.97 8.77 -22.14
N ILE A 218 10.71 8.35 -20.91
CA ILE A 218 11.14 9.02 -19.69
C ILE A 218 11.93 8.03 -18.81
N PRO A 219 13.16 8.36 -18.41
CA PRO A 219 13.95 7.51 -17.53
C PRO A 219 13.25 7.18 -16.22
N THR A 220 13.43 5.96 -15.72
CA THR A 220 12.82 5.47 -14.47
C THR A 220 13.10 6.39 -13.28
N GLN A 221 14.32 6.91 -13.16
CA GLN A 221 14.68 7.85 -12.09
C GLN A 221 13.84 9.13 -12.13
N THR A 222 13.54 9.66 -13.32
CA THR A 222 12.68 10.84 -13.45
C THR A 222 11.25 10.55 -13.01
N LEU A 223 10.70 9.40 -13.40
CA LEU A 223 9.37 8.97 -12.99
C LEU A 223 9.28 8.75 -11.49
N LEU A 224 10.30 8.11 -10.88
CA LEU A 224 10.36 7.96 -9.42
C LEU A 224 10.51 9.30 -8.69
N GLY A 225 11.28 10.24 -9.27
CA GLY A 225 11.38 11.61 -8.74
C GLY A 225 10.03 12.33 -8.72
N LEU A 226 9.21 12.17 -9.77
CA LEU A 226 7.84 12.70 -9.82
C LEU A 226 6.95 12.03 -8.76
N VAL A 227 7.03 10.72 -8.62
CA VAL A 227 6.30 9.97 -7.57
C VAL A 227 6.66 10.49 -6.18
N LEU A 228 7.94 10.71 -5.89
CA LEU A 228 8.40 11.26 -4.60
C LEU A 228 7.82 12.65 -4.33
N ILE A 229 7.84 13.54 -5.32
CA ILE A 229 7.25 14.89 -5.18
C ILE A 229 5.76 14.79 -4.86
N ILE A 230 5.03 13.94 -5.57
CA ILE A 230 3.58 13.76 -5.34
C ILE A 230 3.32 13.19 -3.95
N LEU A 231 4.07 12.17 -3.51
CA LEU A 231 3.93 11.60 -2.16
C LEU A 231 4.22 12.62 -1.07
N LEU A 232 5.26 13.43 -1.21
CA LEU A 232 5.57 14.51 -0.27
C LEU A 232 4.43 15.53 -0.21
N LEU A 233 3.84 15.91 -1.35
CA LEU A 233 2.66 16.78 -1.39
C LEU A 233 1.46 16.15 -0.67
N VAL A 234 1.20 14.86 -0.89
CA VAL A 234 0.12 14.12 -0.20
C VAL A 234 0.34 14.13 1.32
N ILE A 235 1.57 13.87 1.77
CA ILE A 235 1.93 13.92 3.20
C ILE A 235 1.67 15.31 3.77
N VAL A 236 2.12 16.38 3.09
CA VAL A 236 1.87 17.77 3.52
C VAL A 236 0.38 18.07 3.61
N ILE A 237 -0.41 17.66 2.62
CA ILE A 237 -1.87 17.85 2.62
C ILE A 237 -2.49 17.13 3.83
N ILE A 238 -2.10 15.88 4.12
CA ILE A 238 -2.62 15.13 5.26
C ILE A 238 -2.29 15.84 6.59
N ILE A 239 -1.06 16.35 6.74
CA ILE A 239 -0.65 17.10 7.93
C ILE A 239 -1.48 18.38 8.07
N MET A 240 -1.71 19.10 6.98
CA MET A 240 -2.52 20.33 6.98
C MET A 240 -3.99 20.06 7.35
N LEU A 241 -4.58 18.99 6.82
CA LEU A 241 -5.94 18.58 7.13
C LEU A 241 -6.08 18.19 8.60
N ASN A 242 -5.06 17.51 9.16
CA ASN A 242 -5.05 17.13 10.57
C ASN A 242 -4.98 18.35 11.51
N LYS A 243 -4.21 19.39 11.15
CA LYS A 243 -4.08 20.61 11.95
C LYS A 243 -5.34 21.50 11.97
N LYS A 244 -6.20 21.41 10.95
CA LYS A 244 -7.42 22.22 10.83
C LYS A 244 -8.59 21.75 11.68
N GLN A 245 -8.54 20.54 12.24
CA GLN A 245 -9.58 20.05 13.15
C GLN A 245 -9.16 20.32 14.60
N PRO A 246 -9.82 21.24 15.32
CA PRO A 246 -9.51 21.52 16.71
C PRO A 246 -9.75 20.26 17.55
N ASP A 247 -8.83 19.98 18.47
CA ASP A 247 -9.03 18.98 19.51
C ASP A 247 -10.32 19.34 20.28
N PHE A 248 -11.37 18.55 20.06
CA PHE A 248 -12.47 18.52 21.00
C PHE A 248 -11.93 17.88 22.30
N ARG A 249 -11.41 18.73 23.18
CA ARG A 249 -11.16 18.38 24.58
C ARG A 249 -12.46 18.25 25.35
#